data_1b98bce46ab2c980b1ff3f380dd722e0
#
_entry.id   1b98bce46ab2c980b1ff3f380dd722e0
#
_cell.length_a   1.000
_cell.length_b   1.000
_cell.length_c   1.000
_cell.angle_alpha   90.00
_cell.angle_beta   90.00
_cell.angle_gamma   90.00
#
_symmetry.space_group_name_H-M   'P 1'
#
loop_
_entity.id
_entity.type
_entity.pdbx_description
1 polymer ?
#
loop_
_entity_poly.entity_id
_entity_poly.type
_entity_poly.pdbx_seq_one_letter_code
_entity_poly.pdbx_strand_id
1 'polypeptide(L)'
;FKQTCVEFDRPQRVAGETHYTLKKMFRLAGAGIFPNTDFTLTLPLKLGLLVGGLSLACLITFIVLTCCNVAFGGLTAWLFPLVGCLGGTVLFCQGLANIHTYMIYKETQNRPKYIVAEKKNFF
;
A
#
# COMPACT_ATOMS: atom_id res chain seq x y z
N PHE A 1 29.31 -13.41 5.86
CA PHE A 1 29.65 -14.31 4.75
C PHE A 1 30.78 -13.73 3.93
N LYS A 2 31.84 -14.52 3.66
CA LYS A 2 32.86 -14.15 2.68
C LYS A 2 32.23 -14.27 1.31
N GLN A 3 32.01 -13.16 0.62
CA GLN A 3 31.52 -13.16 -0.75
C GLN A 3 32.71 -13.12 -1.69
N THR A 4 32.71 -13.99 -2.68
CA THR A 4 33.70 -14.03 -3.74
C THR A 4 33.00 -13.75 -5.06
N CYS A 5 33.45 -12.76 -5.81
CA CYS A 5 33.02 -12.51 -7.17
C CYS A 5 33.75 -13.43 -8.12
N VAL A 6 33.01 -14.18 -8.93
CA VAL A 6 33.55 -14.94 -10.04
C VAL A 6 33.15 -14.18 -11.30
N GLU A 7 34.13 -13.59 -11.98
CA GLU A 7 33.95 -12.96 -13.28
C GLU A 7 33.94 -14.07 -14.34
N PHE A 8 32.86 -14.14 -15.10
CA PHE A 8 32.80 -15.00 -16.28
C PHE A 8 32.20 -14.26 -17.45
N ASP A 9 32.81 -14.36 -18.60
CA ASP A 9 32.30 -13.80 -19.84
C ASP A 9 31.18 -14.67 -20.37
N ARG A 10 29.98 -14.11 -20.52
CA ARG A 10 28.88 -14.76 -21.17
C ARG A 10 29.10 -14.75 -22.68
N PRO A 11 29.17 -15.90 -23.34
CA PRO A 11 29.17 -15.92 -24.80
C PRO A 11 27.90 -15.24 -25.34
N GLN A 12 28.06 -14.47 -26.40
CA GLN A 12 26.94 -13.79 -27.06
C GLN A 12 25.93 -14.86 -27.57
N ARG A 13 24.63 -14.55 -27.36
CA ARG A 13 23.55 -15.40 -27.87
C ARG A 13 23.67 -15.56 -29.39
N VAL A 14 23.90 -16.77 -29.84
CA VAL A 14 24.08 -17.12 -31.27
C VAL A 14 22.75 -17.08 -32.05
N ALA A 15 21.59 -17.18 -31.39
CA ALA A 15 20.27 -17.06 -32.03
C ALA A 15 19.18 -16.82 -30.98
N GLY A 16 18.15 -16.11 -31.37
CA GLY A 16 16.89 -15.94 -30.64
C GLY A 16 16.48 -14.49 -30.42
N GLU A 17 15.36 -14.10 -31.02
CA GLU A 17 14.68 -12.88 -30.72
C GLU A 17 14.06 -12.96 -29.29
N THR A 18 14.08 -11.82 -28.60
CA THR A 18 13.47 -11.73 -27.26
C THR A 18 11.96 -11.87 -27.36
N HIS A 19 11.43 -13.05 -27.02
CA HIS A 19 9.99 -13.29 -26.90
C HIS A 19 9.33 -12.63 -25.67
N TYR A 20 9.99 -11.62 -25.09
CA TYR A 20 9.44 -10.88 -23.98
C TYR A 20 8.52 -9.78 -24.49
N THR A 21 7.25 -10.11 -24.60
CA THR A 21 6.20 -9.15 -24.96
C THR A 21 6.08 -8.09 -23.83
N LEU A 22 5.89 -6.83 -24.17
CA LEU A 22 5.69 -5.71 -23.21
C LEU A 22 4.66 -6.09 -22.12
N LYS A 23 3.59 -6.79 -22.50
CA LYS A 23 2.58 -7.30 -21.56
C LYS A 23 3.15 -8.23 -20.48
N LYS A 24 4.12 -9.09 -20.86
CA LYS A 24 4.80 -9.98 -19.88
C LYS A 24 5.72 -9.19 -18.97
N MET A 25 6.40 -8.15 -19.49
CA MET A 25 7.23 -7.24 -18.68
C MET A 25 6.39 -6.48 -17.66
N PHE A 26 5.25 -5.91 -18.05
CA PHE A 26 4.34 -5.21 -17.11
C PHE A 26 3.77 -6.16 -16.06
N ARG A 27 3.42 -7.39 -16.44
CA ARG A 27 2.95 -8.39 -15.47
C ARG A 27 4.04 -8.79 -14.48
N LEU A 28 5.28 -8.94 -14.94
CA LEU A 28 6.42 -9.27 -14.07
C LEU A 28 6.77 -8.10 -13.14
N ALA A 29 6.78 -6.88 -13.67
CA ALA A 29 7.00 -5.66 -12.89
C ALA A 29 5.91 -5.49 -11.82
N GLY A 30 4.63 -5.68 -12.18
CA GLY A 30 3.53 -5.67 -11.23
C GLY A 30 3.70 -6.72 -10.12
N ALA A 31 4.00 -7.96 -10.49
CA ALA A 31 4.21 -9.04 -9.53
C ALA A 31 5.41 -8.80 -8.58
N GLY A 32 6.42 -8.01 -9.01
CA GLY A 32 7.56 -7.66 -8.17
C GLY A 32 7.33 -6.42 -7.29
N ILE A 33 6.61 -5.44 -7.81
CA ILE A 33 6.40 -4.15 -7.13
C ILE A 33 5.29 -4.26 -6.08
N PHE A 34 4.14 -4.86 -6.41
CA PHE A 34 2.99 -4.90 -5.52
C PHE A 34 3.24 -5.59 -4.17
N PRO A 35 3.88 -6.77 -4.08
CA PRO A 35 4.07 -7.43 -2.78
C PRO A 35 5.21 -6.85 -1.94
N ASN A 36 6.14 -6.07 -2.53
CA ASN A 36 7.33 -5.59 -1.84
C ASN A 36 7.31 -4.10 -1.50
N THR A 37 6.24 -3.37 -1.87
CA THR A 37 6.19 -1.93 -1.68
C THR A 37 5.27 -1.57 -0.51
N ASP A 38 5.86 -1.10 0.59
CA ASP A 38 5.12 -0.57 1.76
C ASP A 38 4.15 0.56 1.38
N PHE A 39 4.44 1.25 0.28
CA PHE A 39 3.59 2.31 -0.26
C PHE A 39 2.20 1.81 -0.63
N THR A 40 2.09 0.70 -1.37
CA THR A 40 0.80 0.12 -1.80
C THR A 40 -0.06 -0.30 -0.61
N LEU A 41 0.57 -0.78 0.46
CA LEU A 41 -0.11 -1.22 1.67
C LEU A 41 -0.66 -0.05 2.50
N THR A 42 0.10 1.05 2.56
CA THR A 42 -0.27 2.23 3.33
C THR A 42 -1.12 3.24 2.55
N LEU A 43 -1.22 3.07 1.23
CA LEU A 43 -1.96 3.98 0.35
C LEU A 43 -3.44 4.11 0.73
N PRO A 44 -4.21 3.03 0.93
CA PRO A 44 -5.62 3.16 1.32
C PRO A 44 -5.78 3.82 2.69
N LEU A 45 -4.86 3.60 3.62
CA LEU A 45 -4.88 4.25 4.93
C LEU A 45 -4.68 5.76 4.82
N LYS A 46 -3.71 6.21 4.01
CA LYS A 46 -3.46 7.64 3.77
C LYS A 46 -4.62 8.30 3.03
N LEU A 47 -5.17 7.63 2.01
CA LEU A 47 -6.33 8.13 1.28
C LEU A 47 -7.56 8.19 2.19
N GLY A 48 -7.79 7.19 3.02
CA GLY A 48 -8.89 7.18 3.97
C GLY A 48 -8.81 8.33 4.96
N LEU A 49 -7.62 8.60 5.49
CA LEU A 49 -7.38 9.74 6.39
C LEU A 49 -7.61 11.08 5.70
N LEU A 50 -7.13 11.23 4.46
CA LEU A 50 -7.28 12.46 3.69
C LEU A 50 -8.74 12.71 3.32
N VAL A 51 -9.41 11.73 2.74
CA VAL A 51 -10.82 11.85 2.33
C VAL A 51 -11.73 12.03 3.54
N GLY A 52 -11.52 11.24 4.59
CA GLY A 52 -12.29 11.34 5.82
C GLY A 52 -12.10 12.68 6.52
N GLY A 53 -10.87 13.15 6.62
CA GLY A 53 -10.54 14.45 7.23
C GLY A 53 -11.14 15.63 6.45
N LEU A 54 -11.03 15.60 5.12
CA LEU A 54 -11.61 16.64 4.26
C LEU A 54 -13.14 16.66 4.36
N SER A 55 -13.76 15.48 4.33
CA SER A 55 -15.22 15.36 4.45
C SER A 55 -15.73 15.80 5.82
N LEU A 56 -15.00 15.49 6.88
CA LEU A 56 -15.32 15.95 8.24
C LEU A 56 -15.24 17.49 8.34
N ALA A 57 -14.20 18.09 7.77
CA ALA A 57 -14.07 19.54 7.72
C ALA A 57 -15.23 20.20 6.96
N CYS A 58 -15.62 19.62 5.80
CA CYS A 58 -16.80 20.08 5.07
C CYS A 58 -18.07 19.95 5.90
N LEU A 59 -18.24 18.85 6.62
CA LEU A 59 -19.44 18.63 7.45
C LEU A 59 -19.53 19.66 8.57
N ILE A 60 -18.42 19.97 9.24
CA ILE A 60 -18.36 21.00 10.27
C ILE A 60 -18.72 22.38 9.69
N THR A 61 -18.15 22.74 8.53
CA THR A 61 -18.47 24.02 7.87
C THR A 61 -19.96 24.12 7.50
N PHE A 62 -20.57 23.05 7.04
CA PHE A 62 -22.02 23.02 6.76
C PHE A 62 -22.86 23.22 8.02
N ILE A 63 -22.47 22.59 9.14
CA ILE A 63 -23.16 22.77 10.43
C ILE A 63 -23.09 24.23 10.85
N VAL A 64 -21.91 24.85 10.79
CA VAL A 64 -21.72 26.26 11.18
C VAL A 64 -22.57 27.20 10.31
N LEU A 65 -22.56 27.00 8.99
CA LEU A 65 -23.35 27.82 8.06
C LEU A 65 -24.86 27.71 8.32
N THR A 66 -25.33 26.51 8.64
CA THR A 66 -26.75 26.30 9.01
C THR A 66 -27.10 27.00 10.32
N CYS A 67 -26.23 26.98 11.31
CA CYS A 67 -26.42 27.72 12.57
C CYS A 67 -26.45 29.25 12.37
N CYS A 68 -25.73 29.74 11.34
CA CYS A 68 -25.74 31.15 10.95
C CYS A 68 -26.95 31.55 10.07
N ASN A 69 -27.94 30.68 9.88
CA ASN A 69 -29.12 30.89 9.01
C ASN A 69 -28.77 31.17 7.53
N VAL A 70 -27.60 30.77 7.06
CA VAL A 70 -27.22 30.83 5.66
C VAL A 70 -27.78 29.56 4.99
N ALA A 71 -28.87 29.72 4.23
CA ALA A 71 -29.44 28.61 3.45
C ALA A 71 -28.50 28.23 2.31
N PHE A 72 -27.72 27.19 2.49
CA PHE A 72 -26.81 26.67 1.48
C PHE A 72 -27.28 25.27 1.05
N GLY A 73 -27.73 25.16 -0.19
CA GLY A 73 -28.00 23.91 -0.90
C GLY A 73 -28.87 22.91 -0.12
N GLY A 74 -29.99 22.52 -0.65
CA GLY A 74 -30.93 21.60 -0.02
C GLY A 74 -30.33 20.29 0.52
N LEU A 75 -31.16 19.34 0.83
CA LEU A 75 -30.80 18.02 1.40
C LEU A 75 -29.63 17.33 0.69
N THR A 76 -29.47 17.55 -0.61
CA THR A 76 -28.39 17.00 -1.44
C THR A 76 -26.99 17.48 -1.01
N ALA A 77 -26.86 18.73 -0.53
CA ALA A 77 -25.59 19.28 -0.09
C ALA A 77 -25.03 18.58 1.17
N TRP A 78 -25.90 18.05 2.03
CA TRP A 78 -25.53 17.30 3.23
C TRP A 78 -25.06 15.88 2.91
N LEU A 79 -25.58 15.29 1.82
CA LEU A 79 -25.24 13.92 1.43
C LEU A 79 -23.78 13.79 1.02
N PHE A 80 -23.18 14.79 0.36
CA PHE A 80 -21.80 14.71 -0.10
C PHE A 80 -20.78 14.53 1.03
N PRO A 81 -20.74 15.37 2.07
CA PRO A 81 -19.79 15.18 3.17
C PRO A 81 -20.09 13.94 3.99
N LEU A 82 -21.35 13.52 4.12
CA LEU A 82 -21.72 12.32 4.83
C LEU A 82 -21.22 11.06 4.11
N VAL A 83 -21.42 10.97 2.79
CA VAL A 83 -20.88 9.87 1.98
C VAL A 83 -19.36 9.88 1.98
N GLY A 84 -18.74 11.05 1.94
CA GLY A 84 -17.29 11.20 2.04
C GLY A 84 -16.72 10.70 3.38
N CYS A 85 -17.38 10.99 4.50
CA CYS A 85 -17.01 10.47 5.81
C CYS A 85 -17.11 8.94 5.87
N LEU A 86 -18.21 8.37 5.39
CA LEU A 86 -18.38 6.92 5.34
C LEU A 86 -17.33 6.25 4.44
N GLY A 87 -17.11 6.80 3.24
CA GLY A 87 -16.07 6.31 2.33
C GLY A 87 -14.66 6.41 2.93
N GLY A 88 -14.35 7.52 3.60
CA GLY A 88 -13.08 7.73 4.29
C GLY A 88 -12.85 6.72 5.41
N THR A 89 -13.86 6.45 6.23
CA THR A 89 -13.76 5.44 7.31
C THR A 89 -13.59 4.04 6.76
N VAL A 90 -14.29 3.66 5.70
CA VAL A 90 -14.12 2.36 5.06
C VAL A 90 -12.72 2.19 4.49
N LEU A 91 -12.20 3.20 3.79
CA LEU A 91 -10.82 3.17 3.26
C LEU A 91 -9.78 3.09 4.38
N PHE A 92 -10.00 3.79 5.48
CA PHE A 92 -9.11 3.75 6.64
C PHE A 92 -9.08 2.35 7.26
N CYS A 93 -10.24 1.76 7.52
CA CYS A 93 -10.35 0.39 8.05
C CYS A 93 -9.71 -0.64 7.11
N GLN A 94 -9.91 -0.49 5.80
CA GLN A 94 -9.28 -1.33 4.80
C GLN A 94 -7.74 -1.21 4.82
N GLY A 95 -7.23 0.00 5.03
CA GLY A 95 -5.80 0.26 5.18
C GLY A 95 -5.20 -0.46 6.38
N LEU A 96 -5.89 -0.43 7.53
CA LEU A 96 -5.48 -1.18 8.73
C LEU A 96 -5.50 -2.69 8.48
N ALA A 97 -6.55 -3.21 7.87
CA ALA A 97 -6.66 -4.63 7.53
C ALA A 97 -5.52 -5.09 6.61
N ASN A 98 -5.14 -4.27 5.63
CA ASN A 98 -4.02 -4.57 4.74
C ASN A 98 -2.69 -4.68 5.49
N ILE A 99 -2.43 -3.80 6.48
CA ILE A 99 -1.21 -3.86 7.30
C ILE A 99 -1.17 -5.17 8.10
N HIS A 100 -2.28 -5.56 8.73
CA HIS A 100 -2.36 -6.81 9.48
C HIS A 100 -2.15 -8.03 8.56
N THR A 101 -2.79 -8.04 7.40
CA THR A 101 -2.62 -9.11 6.40
C THR A 101 -1.16 -9.22 5.94
N TYR A 102 -0.48 -8.09 5.76
CA TYR A 102 0.94 -8.09 5.40
C TYR A 102 1.83 -8.65 6.51
N MET A 103 1.55 -8.33 7.77
CA MET A 103 2.29 -8.91 8.91
C MET A 103 2.16 -10.43 8.94
N ILE A 104 0.94 -10.95 8.75
CA ILE A 104 0.68 -12.39 8.67
C ILE A 104 1.44 -13.00 7.48
N TYR A 105 1.36 -12.38 6.31
CA TYR A 105 2.08 -12.83 5.11
C TYR A 105 3.60 -12.91 5.35
N LYS A 106 4.17 -11.91 6.01
CA LYS A 106 5.60 -11.87 6.33
C LYS A 106 6.02 -12.98 7.29
N GLU A 107 5.15 -13.34 8.22
CA GLU A 107 5.35 -14.43 9.18
C GLU A 107 5.25 -15.80 8.52
N THR A 108 4.30 -15.99 7.60
CA THR A 108 4.13 -17.25 6.85
C THR A 108 5.27 -17.54 5.87
N GLN A 109 6.04 -16.53 5.45
CA GLN A 109 7.21 -16.74 4.60
C GLN A 109 8.35 -17.49 5.29
N ASN A 110 8.31 -17.68 6.61
CA ASN A 110 9.32 -18.39 7.40
C ASN A 110 10.78 -18.02 7.06
N ARG A 111 11.03 -16.78 6.66
CA ARG A 111 12.39 -16.31 6.39
C ARG A 111 13.14 -16.20 7.71
N PRO A 112 14.27 -16.90 7.89
CA PRO A 112 15.04 -16.80 9.12
C PRO A 112 15.49 -15.35 9.31
N LYS A 113 15.11 -14.76 10.45
CA LYS A 113 15.46 -13.36 10.81
C LYS A 113 16.97 -13.21 11.07
N TYR A 114 17.66 -14.33 11.36
CA TYR A 114 19.09 -14.38 11.57
C TYR A 114 19.65 -15.75 11.18
N ILE A 115 20.88 -15.77 10.76
CA ILE A 115 21.63 -17.00 10.48
C ILE A 115 22.68 -17.11 11.57
N VAL A 116 22.62 -18.18 12.36
CA VAL A 116 23.59 -18.44 13.43
C VAL A 116 24.88 -18.89 12.78
N ALA A 117 25.92 -18.04 12.82
CA ALA A 117 27.24 -18.39 12.30
C ALA A 117 28.01 -19.28 13.26
N GLU A 118 27.85 -19.13 14.58
CA GLU A 118 28.54 -19.89 15.61
C GLU A 118 27.69 -19.96 16.89
N LYS A 119 27.48 -21.17 17.43
CA LYS A 119 26.88 -21.36 18.75
C LYS A 119 27.98 -21.46 19.78
N LYS A 120 28.20 -20.41 20.57
CA LYS A 120 28.96 -20.51 21.80
C LYS A 120 28.04 -20.96 22.93
N ASN A 121 28.40 -22.07 23.61
CA ASN A 121 27.65 -22.52 24.76
C ASN A 121 27.78 -21.49 25.88
N PHE A 122 26.68 -20.83 26.20
CA PHE A 122 26.56 -20.10 27.46
C PHE A 122 26.07 -21.11 28.51
N PHE A 123 26.97 -21.44 29.47
CA PHE A 123 26.58 -22.05 30.71
C PHE A 123 26.04 -20.98 31.66
#